data_0155778c01d854f94c1a0a636f060de8
#
_entry.id   0155778c01d854f94c1a0a636f060de8
#
_cell.length_a   1.000
_cell.length_b   1.000
_cell.length_c   1.000
_cell.angle_alpha   90.00
_cell.angle_beta   90.00
_cell.angle_gamma   90.00
#
_symmetry.space_group_name_H-M   'P 1'
#
loop_
_entity.id
_entity.type
_entity.pdbx_description
1 polymer ?
#
loop_
_entity_poly.entity_id
_entity_poly.type
_entity_poly.pdbx_seq_one_letter_code
_entity_poly.pdbx_strand_id
1 'polypeptide(L)'
;MATKVIRFELADGPREVSGLDGYPHAVVLFCWNGTPLGRVRIEVRDGRVDASDLWWAASAAIGKSLAPAVVDQLLAALPMTGPDPQATVVITTHDRAEDLLRCLNAVIEHTPPQAEILVIDNAPSDDSTAEIAKNYPVRYLVERRKGASWGRRFGALAANNEIVAYIDDDVVVGPGWLDGLLEPFTNPEVAAVTGLVMPFELETEAQEQFELYNGFTFRGFSRQEFTAKRISPVAAGISGASACMAVRRALLIELDLFAVEMGPGTVTRSGEDTYALYRLLSHGYRIVYNPKAVVWHCHRRSLQDLRSWLHGYSVGAFVFYLRCLLLHGEFVAIHNGLGWFLDHHLRQLWRGLRGCPDAQPLDLTLAEIRGVMEAPWVYFLSRRRERALGSPPNFEGQPSGARM
;
A
#
# COMPACT_ATOMS: atom_id res chain seq x y z
N MET A 1 -5.36 -15.72 18.39
CA MET A 1 -4.48 -15.31 19.51
C MET A 1 -3.75 -14.06 19.08
N ALA A 2 -3.65 -13.05 19.95
CA ALA A 2 -2.97 -11.78 19.61
C ALA A 2 -1.46 -11.99 19.44
N THR A 3 -0.88 -11.35 18.42
CA THR A 3 0.57 -11.36 18.14
C THR A 3 1.10 -9.92 18.21
N LYS A 4 2.16 -9.69 18.97
CA LYS A 4 2.79 -8.37 19.03
C LYS A 4 3.63 -8.10 17.79
N VAL A 5 3.46 -6.92 17.19
CA VAL A 5 4.33 -6.45 16.11
C VAL A 5 5.44 -5.59 16.72
N ILE A 6 6.70 -5.88 16.38
CA ILE A 6 7.88 -5.25 16.96
C ILE A 6 8.85 -4.87 15.84
N ARG A 7 9.42 -3.66 15.90
CA ARG A 7 10.60 -3.27 15.14
C ARG A 7 11.84 -3.47 16.01
N PHE A 8 12.84 -4.18 15.51
CA PHE A 8 14.09 -4.46 16.22
C PHE A 8 15.28 -3.96 15.41
N GLU A 9 16.02 -3.03 15.98
CA GLU A 9 17.20 -2.47 15.35
C GLU A 9 18.44 -3.27 15.76
N LEU A 10 19.08 -3.92 14.79
CA LEU A 10 20.24 -4.80 15.01
C LEU A 10 21.50 -4.02 15.34
N ALA A 11 21.62 -2.76 14.88
CA ALA A 11 22.75 -1.90 15.17
C ALA A 11 22.89 -1.58 16.66
N ASP A 12 21.80 -1.65 17.42
CA ASP A 12 21.80 -1.44 18.88
C ASP A 12 22.38 -2.64 19.67
N GLY A 13 22.69 -3.72 18.99
CA GLY A 13 23.21 -4.96 19.57
C GLY A 13 22.14 -5.89 20.14
N PRO A 14 22.57 -7.07 20.63
CA PRO A 14 21.65 -8.07 21.19
C PRO A 14 21.06 -7.57 22.53
N ARG A 15 19.73 -7.54 22.59
CA ARG A 15 18.98 -7.19 23.80
C ARG A 15 17.68 -8.01 23.86
N GLU A 16 17.19 -8.25 25.07
CA GLU A 16 15.85 -8.84 25.22
C GLU A 16 14.76 -7.82 24.87
N VAL A 17 13.59 -8.34 24.50
CA VAL A 17 12.36 -7.55 24.38
C VAL A 17 11.39 -8.04 25.44
N SER A 18 11.00 -7.15 26.34
CA SER A 18 10.08 -7.41 27.46
C SER A 18 8.77 -6.60 27.32
N GLY A 19 7.82 -6.78 28.26
CA GLY A 19 6.53 -6.10 28.21
C GLY A 19 5.58 -6.72 27.20
N LEU A 20 5.71 -8.02 26.94
CA LEU A 20 4.90 -8.78 25.99
C LEU A 20 3.87 -9.66 26.70
N ASP A 21 3.48 -9.29 27.92
CA ASP A 21 2.48 -10.03 28.69
C ASP A 21 1.14 -10.12 27.91
N GLY A 22 0.58 -11.33 27.86
CA GLY A 22 -0.65 -11.62 27.12
C GLY A 22 -0.47 -11.95 25.63
N TYR A 23 0.74 -11.82 25.08
CA TYR A 23 1.05 -12.20 23.70
C TYR A 23 1.79 -13.53 23.65
N PRO A 24 1.24 -14.58 23.03
CA PRO A 24 1.96 -15.84 22.86
C PRO A 24 3.05 -15.78 21.79
N HIS A 25 2.96 -14.82 20.88
CA HIS A 25 3.92 -14.62 19.80
C HIS A 25 4.21 -13.14 19.54
N ALA A 26 5.37 -12.88 18.94
CA ALA A 26 5.73 -11.60 18.35
C ALA A 26 6.14 -11.77 16.87
N VAL A 27 5.72 -10.83 16.02
CA VAL A 27 6.29 -10.65 14.68
C VAL A 27 7.33 -9.56 14.77
N VAL A 28 8.59 -9.93 14.59
CA VAL A 28 9.73 -9.02 14.70
C VAL A 28 10.22 -8.63 13.32
N LEU A 29 10.17 -7.33 12.99
CA LEU A 29 10.81 -6.74 11.83
C LEU A 29 12.25 -6.37 12.20
N PHE A 30 13.23 -7.07 11.67
CA PHE A 30 14.64 -6.76 11.86
C PHE A 30 15.09 -5.67 10.91
N CYS A 31 15.72 -4.63 11.47
CA CYS A 31 16.27 -3.51 10.71
C CYS A 31 17.79 -3.37 10.98
N TRP A 32 18.51 -2.79 10.02
CA TRP A 32 19.88 -2.35 10.17
C TRP A 32 19.98 -0.87 9.79
N ASN A 33 20.24 -0.02 10.77
CA ASN A 33 20.23 1.44 10.62
C ASN A 33 18.97 1.92 9.88
N GLY A 34 17.80 1.47 10.35
CA GLY A 34 16.50 1.81 9.77
C GLY A 34 16.10 1.02 8.55
N THR A 35 17.01 0.31 7.86
CA THR A 35 16.70 -0.50 6.67
C THR A 35 16.14 -1.86 7.07
N PRO A 36 14.91 -2.23 6.65
CA PRO A 36 14.34 -3.55 6.91
C PRO A 36 15.11 -4.65 6.19
N LEU A 37 15.41 -5.73 6.90
CA LEU A 37 16.16 -6.87 6.37
C LEU A 37 15.35 -8.16 6.29
N GLY A 38 14.35 -8.30 7.15
CA GLY A 38 13.52 -9.48 7.23
C GLY A 38 12.57 -9.44 8.42
N ARG A 39 11.60 -10.36 8.43
CA ARG A 39 10.69 -10.54 9.57
C ARG A 39 10.59 -11.99 9.98
N VAL A 40 10.36 -12.23 11.28
CA VAL A 40 10.15 -13.58 11.84
C VAL A 40 9.04 -13.53 12.88
N ARG A 41 8.25 -14.60 12.96
CA ARG A 41 7.35 -14.86 14.08
C ARG A 41 8.10 -15.66 15.13
N ILE A 42 8.11 -15.17 16.37
CA ILE A 42 8.84 -15.74 17.50
C ILE A 42 7.85 -16.03 18.64
N GLU A 43 8.03 -17.13 19.35
CA GLU A 43 7.29 -17.43 20.57
C GLU A 43 7.72 -16.50 21.71
N VAL A 44 6.74 -15.98 22.45
CA VAL A 44 6.96 -15.17 23.65
C VAL A 44 6.88 -16.07 24.88
N ARG A 45 7.87 -16.03 25.77
CA ARG A 45 7.92 -16.80 27.02
C ARG A 45 8.00 -15.83 28.19
N ASP A 46 7.16 -16.00 29.18
CA ASP A 46 7.12 -15.16 30.38
C ASP A 46 7.07 -13.64 30.09
N GLY A 47 6.28 -13.24 29.06
CA GLY A 47 6.12 -11.85 28.65
C GLY A 47 7.36 -11.24 27.98
N ARG A 48 8.30 -12.05 27.49
CA ARG A 48 9.53 -11.58 26.85
C ARG A 48 10.02 -12.51 25.73
N VAL A 49 10.96 -11.99 24.94
CA VAL A 49 11.78 -12.75 23.99
C VAL A 49 13.24 -12.48 24.36
N ASP A 50 13.99 -13.54 24.64
CA ASP A 50 15.39 -13.44 25.05
C ASP A 50 16.29 -12.98 23.89
N ALA A 51 17.37 -12.27 24.22
CA ALA A 51 18.34 -11.74 23.25
C ALA A 51 18.93 -12.85 22.35
N SER A 52 19.16 -14.05 22.91
CA SER A 52 19.67 -15.21 22.15
C SER A 52 18.66 -15.69 21.09
N ASP A 53 17.38 -15.80 21.46
CA ASP A 53 16.33 -16.26 20.56
C ASP A 53 16.11 -15.24 19.41
N LEU A 54 16.14 -13.94 19.74
CA LEU A 54 16.10 -12.86 18.73
C LEU A 54 17.29 -12.94 17.77
N TRP A 55 18.49 -13.18 18.28
CA TRP A 55 19.70 -13.26 17.47
C TRP A 55 19.71 -14.48 16.55
N TRP A 56 19.28 -15.63 17.04
CA TRP A 56 19.14 -16.83 16.24
C TRP A 56 18.08 -16.66 15.15
N ALA A 57 16.92 -16.09 15.49
CA ALA A 57 15.87 -15.80 14.54
C ALA A 57 16.32 -14.80 13.47
N ALA A 58 17.03 -13.74 13.86
CA ALA A 58 17.62 -12.78 12.93
C ALA A 58 18.60 -13.47 11.98
N SER A 59 19.53 -14.27 12.49
CA SER A 59 20.54 -14.98 11.69
C SER A 59 19.91 -15.88 10.63
N ALA A 60 18.84 -16.58 10.98
CA ALA A 60 18.11 -17.44 10.06
C ALA A 60 17.34 -16.66 8.99
N ALA A 61 16.72 -15.53 9.36
CA ALA A 61 15.86 -14.75 8.46
C ALA A 61 16.62 -13.81 7.52
N ILE A 62 17.73 -13.22 7.99
CA ILE A 62 18.37 -12.09 7.31
C ILE A 62 19.79 -12.35 6.84
N GLY A 63 20.36 -13.53 7.10
CA GLY A 63 21.77 -13.81 6.81
C GLY A 63 22.20 -13.48 5.37
N LYS A 64 21.30 -13.58 4.39
CA LYS A 64 21.57 -13.23 2.99
C LYS A 64 21.32 -11.76 2.67
N SER A 65 20.54 -11.04 3.48
CA SER A 65 20.11 -9.66 3.23
C SER A 65 21.02 -8.64 3.90
N LEU A 66 21.76 -9.03 4.95
CA LEU A 66 22.57 -8.11 5.75
C LEU A 66 23.74 -7.53 4.95
N ALA A 67 24.51 -8.36 4.25
CA ALA A 67 25.68 -7.89 3.51
C ALA A 67 25.33 -6.88 2.39
N PRO A 68 24.33 -7.15 1.53
CA PRO A 68 23.86 -6.13 0.58
C PRO A 68 23.40 -4.83 1.24
N ALA A 69 22.66 -4.89 2.34
CA ALA A 69 22.18 -3.69 3.02
C ALA A 69 23.31 -2.84 3.61
N VAL A 70 24.35 -3.47 4.16
CA VAL A 70 25.55 -2.76 4.63
C VAL A 70 26.30 -2.11 3.48
N VAL A 71 26.45 -2.80 2.35
CA VAL A 71 27.11 -2.25 1.14
C VAL A 71 26.29 -1.08 0.59
N ASP A 72 24.96 -1.20 0.49
CA ASP A 72 24.08 -0.12 0.02
C ASP A 72 24.19 1.13 0.91
N GLN A 73 24.29 0.96 2.23
CA GLN A 73 24.51 2.09 3.14
C GLN A 73 25.87 2.75 2.98
N LEU A 74 26.92 1.96 2.78
CA LEU A 74 28.25 2.51 2.51
C LEU A 74 28.30 3.29 1.19
N LEU A 75 27.59 2.81 0.17
CA LEU A 75 27.46 3.50 -1.11
C LEU A 75 26.59 4.75 -1.01
N ALA A 76 25.50 4.72 -0.24
CA ALA A 76 24.62 5.87 -0.01
C ALA A 76 25.31 7.02 0.77
N ALA A 77 26.38 6.70 1.52
CA ALA A 77 27.21 7.72 2.19
C ALA A 77 28.09 8.52 1.21
N LEU A 78 28.19 8.11 -0.06
CA LEU A 78 28.87 8.88 -1.10
C LEU A 78 28.01 10.10 -1.48
N PRO A 79 28.62 11.29 -1.69
CA PRO A 79 27.87 12.48 -2.02
C PRO A 79 27.10 12.28 -3.32
N MET A 80 25.78 12.38 -3.24
CA MET A 80 24.89 12.33 -4.40
C MET A 80 24.98 13.67 -5.13
N THR A 81 25.17 13.62 -6.46
CA THR A 81 25.17 14.81 -7.31
C THR A 81 23.79 15.02 -7.89
N GLY A 82 23.02 15.94 -7.31
CA GLY A 82 21.68 16.33 -7.80
C GLY A 82 20.85 16.99 -6.70
N PRO A 83 19.83 17.80 -7.05
CA PRO A 83 18.90 18.33 -6.08
C PRO A 83 18.07 17.19 -5.49
N ASP A 84 17.84 17.26 -4.18
CA ASP A 84 16.93 16.31 -3.51
C ASP A 84 15.51 16.46 -4.08
N PRO A 85 14.87 15.38 -4.52
CA PRO A 85 13.51 15.46 -5.03
C PRO A 85 12.55 15.89 -3.93
N GLN A 86 11.74 16.90 -4.23
CA GLN A 86 10.72 17.43 -3.33
C GLN A 86 9.39 16.71 -3.57
N ALA A 87 8.67 16.38 -2.49
CA ALA A 87 7.38 15.72 -2.59
C ALA A 87 6.26 16.47 -1.89
N THR A 88 5.05 16.29 -2.43
CA THR A 88 3.80 16.56 -1.74
C THR A 88 3.24 15.23 -1.23
N VAL A 89 3.02 15.13 0.07
CA VAL A 89 2.34 13.98 0.69
C VAL A 89 0.84 14.18 0.55
N VAL A 90 0.14 13.20 -0.01
CA VAL A 90 -1.32 13.22 -0.20
C VAL A 90 -1.96 12.10 0.60
N ILE A 91 -2.81 12.47 1.55
CA ILE A 91 -3.63 11.57 2.36
C ILE A 91 -5.07 11.71 1.89
N THR A 92 -5.65 10.64 1.35
CA THR A 92 -7.07 10.63 0.96
C THR A 92 -7.88 9.90 2.02
N THR A 93 -8.91 10.55 2.54
CA THR A 93 -9.77 10.00 3.61
C THR A 93 -11.26 10.13 3.26
N HIS A 94 -12.11 9.32 3.88
CA HIS A 94 -13.57 9.38 3.77
C HIS A 94 -14.22 8.85 5.05
N ASP A 95 -14.77 9.74 5.87
CA ASP A 95 -15.50 9.41 7.11
C ASP A 95 -14.71 8.52 8.09
N ARG A 96 -13.38 8.77 8.23
CA ARG A 96 -12.44 7.98 9.04
C ARG A 96 -11.57 8.87 9.93
N ALA A 97 -12.22 9.72 10.71
CA ALA A 97 -11.55 10.74 11.52
C ALA A 97 -10.50 10.16 12.50
N GLU A 98 -10.80 9.03 13.15
CA GLU A 98 -9.86 8.38 14.10
C GLU A 98 -8.63 7.78 13.41
N ASP A 99 -8.80 7.15 12.25
CA ASP A 99 -7.70 6.61 11.47
C ASP A 99 -6.82 7.76 10.95
N LEU A 100 -7.44 8.82 10.42
CA LEU A 100 -6.73 10.02 9.98
C LEU A 100 -5.93 10.68 11.12
N LEU A 101 -6.48 10.76 12.33
CA LEU A 101 -5.78 11.32 13.50
C LEU A 101 -4.49 10.55 13.78
N ARG A 102 -4.54 9.22 13.77
CA ARG A 102 -3.37 8.36 13.95
C ARG A 102 -2.35 8.54 12.83
N CYS A 103 -2.81 8.57 11.58
CA CYS A 103 -2.00 8.80 10.39
C CYS A 103 -1.28 10.15 10.47
N LEU A 104 -2.00 11.24 10.76
CA LEU A 104 -1.45 12.59 10.84
C LEU A 104 -0.38 12.72 11.95
N ASN A 105 -0.59 12.13 13.12
CA ASN A 105 0.41 12.14 14.18
C ASN A 105 1.74 11.56 13.68
N ALA A 106 1.71 10.41 13.02
CA ALA A 106 2.91 9.77 12.49
C ALA A 106 3.54 10.55 11.33
N VAL A 107 2.69 11.09 10.44
CA VAL A 107 3.18 11.88 9.29
C VAL A 107 3.88 13.14 9.74
N ILE A 108 3.33 13.88 10.71
CA ILE A 108 3.95 15.10 11.23
C ILE A 108 5.24 14.78 11.99
N GLU A 109 5.29 13.68 12.72
CA GLU A 109 6.50 13.26 13.46
C GLU A 109 7.64 12.82 12.54
N HIS A 110 7.33 12.13 11.44
CA HIS A 110 8.32 11.44 10.62
C HIS A 110 8.50 12.01 9.20
N THR A 111 7.90 13.15 8.91
CA THR A 111 8.05 13.84 7.63
C THR A 111 8.79 15.17 7.84
N PRO A 112 9.76 15.53 6.98
CA PRO A 112 10.46 16.80 7.10
C PRO A 112 9.49 18.00 7.11
N PRO A 113 9.68 19.02 7.97
CA PRO A 113 8.73 20.13 8.13
C PRO A 113 8.48 20.96 6.86
N GLN A 114 9.40 20.91 5.91
CA GLN A 114 9.28 21.61 4.63
C GLN A 114 8.44 20.86 3.59
N ALA A 115 8.08 19.58 3.85
CA ALA A 115 7.25 18.82 2.93
C ALA A 115 5.81 19.36 2.94
N GLU A 116 5.22 19.53 1.76
CA GLU A 116 3.80 19.85 1.64
C GLU A 116 2.97 18.62 1.98
N ILE A 117 1.97 18.79 2.86
CA ILE A 117 1.04 17.72 3.24
C ILE A 117 -0.38 18.17 2.87
N LEU A 118 -1.06 17.37 2.04
CA LEU A 118 -2.45 17.57 1.65
C LEU A 118 -3.33 16.48 2.27
N VAL A 119 -4.38 16.89 2.94
CA VAL A 119 -5.48 16.01 3.35
C VAL A 119 -6.64 16.24 2.37
N ILE A 120 -6.99 15.21 1.62
CA ILE A 120 -8.10 15.24 0.68
C ILE A 120 -9.28 14.50 1.30
N ASP A 121 -10.26 15.25 1.75
CA ASP A 121 -11.49 14.72 2.32
C ASP A 121 -12.48 14.40 1.20
N ASN A 122 -12.69 13.11 0.95
CA ASN A 122 -13.41 12.61 -0.21
C ASN A 122 -14.89 12.38 0.10
N ALA A 123 -15.74 13.28 -0.34
CA ALA A 123 -17.19 13.22 -0.16
C ALA A 123 -17.60 13.07 1.34
N PRO A 124 -17.12 13.96 2.23
CA PRO A 124 -17.40 13.86 3.66
C PRO A 124 -18.90 13.90 3.96
N SER A 125 -19.32 13.08 4.95
CA SER A 125 -20.69 13.09 5.47
C SER A 125 -20.90 14.10 6.59
N ASP A 126 -19.81 14.52 7.27
CA ASP A 126 -19.79 15.50 8.36
C ASP A 126 -18.46 16.27 8.39
N ASP A 127 -18.27 17.12 9.41
CA ASP A 127 -17.10 17.97 9.58
C ASP A 127 -15.99 17.34 10.45
N SER A 128 -16.11 16.08 10.88
CA SER A 128 -15.17 15.44 11.81
C SER A 128 -13.73 15.41 11.29
N THR A 129 -13.54 15.12 10.01
CA THR A 129 -12.25 15.17 9.33
C THR A 129 -11.67 16.59 9.33
N ALA A 130 -12.49 17.60 9.02
CA ALA A 130 -12.07 19.00 9.00
C ALA A 130 -11.62 19.48 10.37
N GLU A 131 -12.36 19.10 11.45
CA GLU A 131 -12.03 19.46 12.84
C GLU A 131 -10.67 18.87 13.26
N ILE A 132 -10.34 17.67 12.83
CA ILE A 132 -9.01 17.07 13.09
C ILE A 132 -7.95 17.82 12.29
N ALA A 133 -8.12 17.99 10.99
CA ALA A 133 -7.12 18.58 10.11
C ALA A 133 -6.72 20.01 10.54
N LYS A 134 -7.62 20.80 11.13
CA LYS A 134 -7.34 22.15 11.65
C LYS A 134 -6.21 22.20 12.69
N ASN A 135 -5.95 21.10 13.40
CA ASN A 135 -4.95 21.05 14.45
C ASN A 135 -3.54 20.70 13.95
N TYR A 136 -3.37 20.51 12.64
CA TYR A 136 -2.12 20.10 12.01
C TYR A 136 -1.67 21.11 10.94
N PRO A 137 -0.38 21.23 10.70
CA PRO A 137 0.18 22.08 9.64
C PRO A 137 -0.01 21.41 8.26
N VAL A 138 -1.24 21.16 7.87
CA VAL A 138 -1.63 20.51 6.61
C VAL A 138 -2.58 21.40 5.81
N ARG A 139 -2.58 21.21 4.52
CA ARG A 139 -3.55 21.87 3.63
C ARG A 139 -4.73 20.93 3.44
N TYR A 140 -5.88 21.27 4.02
CA TYR A 140 -7.14 20.52 3.92
C TYR A 140 -7.93 20.93 2.70
N LEU A 141 -8.38 19.96 1.91
CA LEU A 141 -9.17 20.15 0.70
C LEU A 141 -10.30 19.14 0.62
N VAL A 142 -11.45 19.55 0.08
CA VAL A 142 -12.63 18.67 -0.08
C VAL A 142 -12.85 18.31 -1.54
N GLU A 143 -12.86 17.01 -1.83
CA GLU A 143 -13.31 16.47 -3.12
C GLU A 143 -14.73 15.89 -2.97
N ARG A 144 -15.73 16.52 -3.56
CA ARG A 144 -17.14 16.15 -3.38
C ARG A 144 -17.58 14.91 -4.13
N ARG A 145 -16.85 14.50 -5.17
CA ARG A 145 -17.15 13.30 -5.96
C ARG A 145 -16.66 12.06 -5.24
N LYS A 146 -17.57 11.15 -4.90
CA LYS A 146 -17.23 9.94 -4.13
C LYS A 146 -16.35 8.95 -4.91
N GLY A 147 -15.25 8.54 -4.30
CA GLY A 147 -14.30 7.53 -4.78
C GLY A 147 -12.84 7.94 -4.54
N ALA A 148 -12.04 7.03 -3.99
CA ALA A 148 -10.63 7.28 -3.65
C ALA A 148 -9.80 7.79 -4.85
N SER A 149 -10.09 7.30 -6.06
CA SER A 149 -9.46 7.76 -7.31
C SER A 149 -9.70 9.25 -7.57
N TRP A 150 -10.89 9.79 -7.26
CA TRP A 150 -11.15 11.23 -7.33
C TRP A 150 -10.30 12.00 -6.33
N GLY A 151 -10.21 11.52 -5.09
CA GLY A 151 -9.38 12.15 -4.05
C GLY A 151 -7.90 12.18 -4.44
N ARG A 152 -7.35 11.04 -4.88
CA ARG A 152 -5.94 10.96 -5.31
C ARG A 152 -5.65 11.83 -6.53
N ARG A 153 -6.55 11.85 -7.51
CA ARG A 153 -6.45 12.74 -8.67
C ARG A 153 -6.48 14.21 -8.27
N PHE A 154 -7.42 14.59 -7.40
CA PHE A 154 -7.51 15.96 -6.91
C PHE A 154 -6.26 16.37 -6.13
N GLY A 155 -5.72 15.46 -5.29
CA GLY A 155 -4.44 15.64 -4.61
C GLY A 155 -3.28 15.88 -5.58
N ALA A 156 -3.17 15.10 -6.66
CA ALA A 156 -2.15 15.29 -7.69
C ALA A 156 -2.24 16.66 -8.38
N LEU A 157 -3.46 17.15 -8.66
CA LEU A 157 -3.69 18.45 -9.25
C LEU A 157 -3.35 19.59 -8.30
N ALA A 158 -3.67 19.42 -7.00
CA ALA A 158 -3.45 20.42 -5.95
C ALA A 158 -2.00 20.47 -5.45
N ALA A 159 -1.21 19.43 -5.69
CA ALA A 159 0.18 19.30 -5.27
C ALA A 159 1.07 20.35 -5.95
N ASN A 160 2.04 20.89 -5.20
CA ASN A 160 2.98 21.88 -5.70
C ASN A 160 4.32 21.28 -6.16
N ASN A 161 4.67 20.07 -5.66
CA ASN A 161 5.96 19.46 -5.94
C ASN A 161 5.92 18.50 -7.14
N GLU A 162 7.12 18.18 -7.66
CA GLU A 162 7.30 17.27 -8.81
C GLU A 162 6.87 15.82 -8.49
N ILE A 163 7.05 15.40 -7.24
CA ILE A 163 6.69 14.07 -6.79
C ILE A 163 5.46 14.15 -5.89
N VAL A 164 4.51 13.23 -6.08
CA VAL A 164 3.35 13.06 -5.19
C VAL A 164 3.49 11.72 -4.47
N ALA A 165 3.58 11.77 -3.14
CA ALA A 165 3.63 10.61 -2.27
C ALA A 165 2.24 10.33 -1.67
N TYR A 166 1.63 9.21 -2.01
CA TYR A 166 0.33 8.77 -1.50
C TYR A 166 0.52 7.84 -0.31
N ILE A 167 -0.28 8.06 0.72
CA ILE A 167 -0.52 7.14 1.82
C ILE A 167 -2.02 7.09 2.11
N ASP A 168 -2.50 5.96 2.60
CA ASP A 168 -3.90 5.81 3.01
C ASP A 168 -4.10 6.33 4.46
N ASP A 169 -5.32 6.68 4.82
CA ASP A 169 -5.66 7.22 6.15
C ASP A 169 -5.52 6.20 7.30
N ASP A 170 -5.49 4.90 6.99
CA ASP A 170 -5.27 3.80 7.92
C ASP A 170 -3.80 3.30 7.95
N VAL A 171 -2.87 4.20 7.59
CA VAL A 171 -1.43 3.94 7.56
C VAL A 171 -0.70 4.78 8.63
N VAL A 172 0.26 4.16 9.29
CA VAL A 172 1.22 4.80 10.19
C VAL A 172 2.60 4.76 9.53
N VAL A 173 3.21 5.90 9.31
CA VAL A 173 4.56 6.00 8.71
C VAL A 173 5.63 5.98 9.79
N GLY A 174 6.86 5.62 9.43
CA GLY A 174 7.99 5.63 10.35
C GLY A 174 9.16 6.49 9.87
N PRO A 175 10.21 6.60 10.67
CA PRO A 175 11.39 7.39 10.33
C PRO A 175 11.97 7.00 8.97
N GLY A 176 12.29 7.99 8.13
CA GLY A 176 12.90 7.79 6.81
C GLY A 176 11.99 7.22 5.73
N TRP A 177 10.69 7.09 5.98
CA TRP A 177 9.74 6.54 5.01
C TRP A 177 9.70 7.33 3.70
N LEU A 178 9.68 8.68 3.82
CA LEU A 178 9.63 9.56 2.65
C LEU A 178 10.96 9.55 1.89
N ASP A 179 12.08 9.57 2.57
CA ASP A 179 13.41 9.46 1.96
C ASP A 179 13.55 8.15 1.17
N GLY A 180 13.04 7.04 1.75
CA GLY A 180 12.98 5.75 1.08
C GLY A 180 12.13 5.77 -0.19
N LEU A 181 11.05 6.55 -0.25
CA LEU A 181 10.26 6.75 -1.47
C LEU A 181 10.98 7.67 -2.46
N LEU A 182 11.71 8.68 -2.00
CA LEU A 182 12.28 9.71 -2.87
C LEU A 182 13.64 9.32 -3.46
N GLU A 183 14.47 8.56 -2.73
CA GLU A 183 15.81 8.14 -3.17
C GLU A 183 15.84 7.62 -4.63
N PRO A 184 14.93 6.74 -5.09
CA PRO A 184 15.02 6.22 -6.45
C PRO A 184 14.71 7.24 -7.56
N PHE A 185 14.06 8.37 -7.25
CA PHE A 185 13.74 9.41 -8.24
C PHE A 185 14.93 10.25 -8.68
N THR A 186 16.09 10.09 -8.06
CA THR A 186 17.37 10.60 -8.58
C THR A 186 17.67 10.03 -9.96
N ASN A 187 17.12 8.86 -10.31
CA ASN A 187 17.09 8.35 -11.67
C ASN A 187 15.84 8.87 -12.41
N PRO A 188 16.00 9.67 -13.50
CA PRO A 188 14.88 10.24 -14.23
C PRO A 188 13.97 9.21 -14.93
N GLU A 189 14.46 7.99 -15.16
CA GLU A 189 13.65 6.90 -15.74
C GLU A 189 12.64 6.30 -14.74
N VAL A 190 12.79 6.56 -13.44
CA VAL A 190 11.86 6.08 -12.41
C VAL A 190 10.61 6.95 -12.41
N ALA A 191 9.48 6.34 -12.71
CA ALA A 191 8.17 6.99 -12.76
C ALA A 191 7.39 6.88 -11.45
N ALA A 192 7.55 5.74 -10.76
CA ALA A 192 6.91 5.49 -9.47
C ALA A 192 7.81 4.66 -8.55
N VAL A 193 7.61 4.88 -7.26
CA VAL A 193 8.26 4.11 -6.19
C VAL A 193 7.18 3.63 -5.22
N THR A 194 7.28 2.38 -4.79
CA THR A 194 6.40 1.79 -3.77
C THR A 194 7.21 1.29 -2.59
N GLY A 195 6.60 1.27 -1.40
CA GLY A 195 7.26 0.89 -0.16
C GLY A 195 6.79 -0.44 0.42
N LEU A 196 7.43 -0.83 1.51
CA LEU A 196 7.09 -1.98 2.33
C LEU A 196 5.90 -1.63 3.24
N VAL A 197 4.84 -2.41 3.15
CA VAL A 197 3.67 -2.30 4.02
C VAL A 197 3.70 -3.46 5.02
N MET A 198 3.78 -3.13 6.31
CA MET A 198 3.78 -4.06 7.43
C MET A 198 2.44 -3.98 8.17
N PRO A 199 2.00 -5.00 8.90
CA PRO A 199 0.86 -4.88 9.80
C PRO A 199 1.21 -3.93 10.96
N PHE A 200 0.28 -3.02 11.29
CA PHE A 200 0.43 -2.15 12.46
C PHE A 200 0.28 -2.94 13.76
N GLU A 201 -0.69 -3.83 13.79
CA GLU A 201 -0.99 -4.72 14.90
C GLU A 201 -1.61 -6.04 14.40
N LEU A 202 -1.53 -7.09 15.22
CA LEU A 202 -2.15 -8.40 14.99
C LEU A 202 -2.86 -8.86 16.27
N GLU A 203 -3.87 -8.08 16.69
CA GLU A 203 -4.58 -8.27 17.97
C GLU A 203 -5.81 -9.17 17.82
N THR A 204 -6.33 -9.32 16.59
CA THR A 204 -7.54 -10.07 16.32
C THR A 204 -7.33 -11.21 15.34
N GLU A 205 -8.22 -12.19 15.37
CA GLU A 205 -8.21 -13.28 14.41
C GLU A 205 -8.29 -12.78 12.96
N ALA A 206 -9.08 -11.76 12.70
CA ALA A 206 -9.21 -11.19 11.35
C ALA A 206 -7.88 -10.64 10.83
N GLN A 207 -7.12 -9.95 11.66
CA GLN A 207 -5.81 -9.39 11.32
C GLN A 207 -4.77 -10.51 11.07
N GLU A 208 -4.76 -11.55 11.89
CA GLU A 208 -3.91 -12.73 11.70
C GLU A 208 -4.26 -13.46 10.40
N GLN A 209 -5.55 -13.69 10.13
CA GLN A 209 -6.00 -14.34 8.90
C GLN A 209 -5.60 -13.53 7.66
N PHE A 210 -5.74 -12.20 7.71
CA PHE A 210 -5.30 -11.33 6.62
C PHE A 210 -3.81 -11.51 6.33
N GLU A 211 -2.94 -11.46 7.35
CA GLU A 211 -1.50 -11.59 7.18
C GLU A 211 -1.07 -12.98 6.68
N LEU A 212 -1.75 -14.04 7.09
CA LEU A 212 -1.44 -15.41 6.66
C LEU A 212 -1.72 -15.64 5.17
N TYR A 213 -2.79 -15.05 4.61
CA TYR A 213 -3.26 -15.40 3.26
C TYR A 213 -3.18 -14.25 2.25
N ASN A 214 -3.20 -13.00 2.71
CA ASN A 214 -3.30 -11.82 1.86
C ASN A 214 -2.33 -10.68 2.23
N GLY A 215 -1.40 -10.93 3.18
CA GLY A 215 -0.47 -9.91 3.69
C GLY A 215 0.37 -9.25 2.60
N PHE A 216 0.71 -7.98 2.80
CA PHE A 216 1.43 -7.17 1.81
C PHE A 216 2.94 -7.45 1.73
N THR A 217 3.48 -8.25 2.63
CA THR A 217 4.93 -8.49 2.77
C THR A 217 5.51 -9.52 1.79
N PHE A 218 4.70 -10.08 0.88
CA PHE A 218 5.15 -11.06 -0.11
C PHE A 218 6.25 -10.54 -1.05
N ARG A 219 6.41 -9.22 -1.18
CA ARG A 219 7.48 -8.59 -1.99
C ARG A 219 8.86 -8.73 -1.37
N GLY A 220 8.93 -9.08 -0.09
CA GLY A 220 10.19 -9.26 0.64
C GLY A 220 10.85 -7.94 1.03
N PHE A 221 12.14 -8.03 1.35
CA PHE A 221 12.91 -6.96 1.98
C PHE A 221 14.08 -6.47 1.11
N SER A 222 14.05 -6.77 -0.18
CA SER A 222 15.05 -6.34 -1.14
C SER A 222 14.45 -5.38 -2.15
N ARG A 223 15.23 -4.37 -2.56
CA ARG A 223 14.85 -3.44 -3.63
C ARG A 223 14.62 -4.22 -4.94
N GLN A 224 13.56 -3.88 -5.65
CA GLN A 224 13.20 -4.50 -6.92
C GLN A 224 12.85 -3.43 -7.95
N GLU A 225 13.17 -3.72 -9.22
CA GLU A 225 12.84 -2.85 -10.33
C GLU A 225 11.93 -3.59 -11.32
N PHE A 226 10.84 -2.93 -11.68
CA PHE A 226 9.83 -3.46 -12.60
C PHE A 226 9.79 -2.62 -13.87
N THR A 227 9.88 -3.31 -15.00
CA THR A 227 9.73 -2.72 -16.35
C THR A 227 8.96 -3.70 -17.22
N ALA A 228 8.33 -3.23 -18.30
CA ALA A 228 7.63 -4.09 -19.25
C ALA A 228 8.53 -5.16 -19.91
N LYS A 229 9.87 -4.98 -19.85
CA LYS A 229 10.84 -5.98 -20.33
C LYS A 229 11.05 -7.16 -19.37
N ARG A 230 10.80 -6.94 -18.06
CA ARG A 230 11.03 -7.94 -17.00
C ARG A 230 9.76 -8.66 -16.57
N ILE A 231 8.63 -7.95 -16.58
CA ILE A 231 7.32 -8.50 -16.20
C ILE A 231 6.26 -8.04 -17.20
N SER A 232 5.20 -8.84 -17.36
CA SER A 232 4.00 -8.36 -18.06
C SER A 232 3.40 -7.17 -17.31
N PRO A 233 3.01 -6.06 -17.98
CA PRO A 233 2.29 -4.97 -17.34
C PRO A 233 1.04 -5.42 -16.58
N VAL A 234 0.36 -6.47 -17.04
CA VAL A 234 -0.82 -7.05 -16.36
C VAL A 234 -0.48 -7.63 -14.98
N ALA A 235 0.79 -7.90 -14.68
CA ALA A 235 1.24 -8.32 -13.36
C ALA A 235 1.60 -7.15 -12.43
N ALA A 236 1.21 -5.92 -12.77
CA ALA A 236 1.59 -4.69 -12.06
C ALA A 236 1.33 -4.73 -10.53
N GLY A 237 0.32 -5.48 -10.08
CA GLY A 237 0.02 -5.62 -8.65
C GLY A 237 1.17 -6.14 -7.79
N ILE A 238 2.15 -6.84 -8.39
CA ILE A 238 3.35 -7.27 -7.65
C ILE A 238 4.30 -6.11 -7.35
N SER A 239 4.20 -4.98 -8.04
CA SER A 239 5.12 -3.85 -7.87
C SER A 239 4.76 -2.91 -6.72
N GLY A 240 3.55 -3.00 -6.13
CA GLY A 240 3.20 -2.18 -4.98
C GLY A 240 1.72 -1.96 -4.77
N ALA A 241 1.41 -1.01 -3.88
CA ALA A 241 0.06 -0.54 -3.56
C ALA A 241 0.08 0.95 -3.19
N SER A 242 -1.05 1.63 -3.32
CA SER A 242 -1.18 3.06 -2.99
C SER A 242 -1.02 3.40 -1.51
N ALA A 243 -1.09 2.40 -0.63
CA ALA A 243 -0.85 2.57 0.81
C ALA A 243 0.57 3.13 1.12
N CYS A 244 1.54 2.93 0.20
CA CYS A 244 2.86 3.55 0.25
C CYS A 244 3.41 3.67 -1.18
N MET A 245 3.13 4.79 -1.85
CA MET A 245 3.47 4.96 -3.26
C MET A 245 3.80 6.42 -3.56
N ALA A 246 4.90 6.67 -4.28
CA ALA A 246 5.20 7.96 -4.85
C ALA A 246 5.25 7.89 -6.38
N VAL A 247 4.80 8.95 -7.05
CA VAL A 247 4.71 9.02 -8.53
C VAL A 247 5.12 10.41 -9.02
N ARG A 248 5.77 10.50 -10.18
CA ARG A 248 5.99 11.80 -10.83
C ARG A 248 4.66 12.45 -11.17
N ARG A 249 4.44 13.66 -10.64
CA ARG A 249 3.18 14.42 -10.79
C ARG A 249 2.78 14.60 -12.25
N ALA A 250 3.74 14.89 -13.13
CA ALA A 250 3.47 15.06 -14.55
C ALA A 250 2.78 13.83 -15.16
N LEU A 251 3.24 12.61 -14.81
CA LEU A 251 2.66 11.36 -15.31
C LEU A 251 1.28 11.06 -14.71
N LEU A 252 1.03 11.47 -13.46
CA LEU A 252 -0.31 11.36 -12.86
C LEU A 252 -1.35 12.11 -13.67
N ILE A 253 -0.97 13.30 -14.17
CA ILE A 253 -1.85 14.20 -14.92
C ILE A 253 -1.92 13.78 -16.40
N GLU A 254 -0.78 13.60 -17.05
CA GLU A 254 -0.67 13.28 -18.48
C GLU A 254 -1.35 11.96 -18.84
N LEU A 255 -1.11 10.92 -18.03
CA LEU A 255 -1.65 9.59 -18.28
C LEU A 255 -3.02 9.37 -17.61
N ASP A 256 -3.54 10.31 -16.83
CA ASP A 256 -4.75 10.16 -16.02
C ASP A 256 -4.78 8.80 -15.28
N LEU A 257 -3.76 8.59 -14.44
CA LEU A 257 -3.44 7.25 -13.92
C LEU A 257 -4.56 6.64 -13.07
N PHE A 258 -5.32 7.45 -12.32
CA PHE A 258 -6.38 6.96 -11.45
C PHE A 258 -7.74 6.91 -12.17
N ALA A 259 -8.17 5.72 -12.55
CA ALA A 259 -9.48 5.49 -13.13
C ALA A 259 -10.59 5.77 -12.10
N VAL A 260 -11.32 6.87 -12.28
CA VAL A 260 -12.30 7.38 -11.31
C VAL A 260 -13.54 6.51 -11.10
N GLU A 261 -13.77 5.57 -11.98
CA GLU A 261 -14.80 4.55 -11.88
C GLU A 261 -14.35 3.31 -11.11
N MET A 262 -13.06 3.24 -10.73
CA MET A 262 -12.46 2.14 -9.97
C MET A 262 -12.04 2.58 -8.56
N GLY A 263 -11.91 1.61 -7.66
CA GLY A 263 -11.37 1.79 -6.32
C GLY A 263 -12.41 1.93 -5.21
N PRO A 264 -11.97 2.14 -3.97
CA PRO A 264 -12.83 2.38 -2.81
C PRO A 264 -13.83 3.50 -3.07
N GLY A 265 -15.06 3.33 -2.59
CA GLY A 265 -16.17 4.27 -2.83
C GLY A 265 -16.84 4.12 -4.21
N THR A 266 -16.44 3.13 -5.02
CA THR A 266 -17.07 2.76 -6.30
C THR A 266 -17.61 1.34 -6.28
N VAL A 267 -18.27 0.92 -7.38
CA VAL A 267 -18.80 -0.45 -7.52
C VAL A 267 -17.69 -1.51 -7.56
N THR A 268 -16.47 -1.15 -7.99
CA THR A 268 -15.33 -2.09 -8.08
C THR A 268 -14.64 -2.31 -6.75
N ARG A 269 -14.75 -1.38 -5.80
CA ARG A 269 -14.21 -1.40 -4.44
C ARG A 269 -12.69 -1.42 -4.31
N SER A 270 -11.94 -1.77 -5.36
CA SER A 270 -10.47 -1.82 -5.40
C SER A 270 -9.95 -1.85 -6.83
N GLY A 271 -8.63 -1.98 -7.02
CA GLY A 271 -7.96 -2.21 -8.30
C GLY A 271 -7.49 -0.95 -9.02
N GLU A 272 -7.73 0.24 -8.48
CA GLU A 272 -7.35 1.53 -9.06
C GLU A 272 -5.83 1.76 -9.02
N ASP A 273 -5.18 1.35 -7.95
CA ASP A 273 -3.72 1.42 -7.77
C ASP A 273 -2.99 0.45 -8.69
N THR A 274 -3.45 -0.79 -8.74
CA THR A 274 -2.94 -1.80 -9.68
C THR A 274 -3.09 -1.33 -11.14
N TYR A 275 -4.22 -0.68 -11.46
CA TYR A 275 -4.43 -0.12 -12.80
C TYR A 275 -3.51 1.08 -13.08
N ALA A 276 -3.25 1.94 -12.10
CA ALA A 276 -2.29 3.04 -12.23
C ALA A 276 -0.87 2.52 -12.50
N LEU A 277 -0.42 1.51 -11.76
CA LEU A 277 0.88 0.85 -11.97
C LEU A 277 0.95 0.12 -13.32
N TYR A 278 -0.15 -0.56 -13.72
CA TYR A 278 -0.26 -1.15 -15.07
C TYR A 278 -0.06 -0.09 -16.16
N ARG A 279 -0.73 1.07 -16.05
CA ARG A 279 -0.62 2.16 -17.01
C ARG A 279 0.82 2.65 -17.15
N LEU A 280 1.55 2.81 -16.05
CA LEU A 280 2.97 3.18 -16.09
C LEU A 280 3.81 2.12 -16.81
N LEU A 281 3.68 0.85 -16.47
CA LEU A 281 4.42 -0.24 -17.11
C LEU A 281 4.08 -0.37 -18.59
N SER A 282 2.80 -0.27 -18.97
CA SER A 282 2.36 -0.39 -20.37
C SER A 282 2.86 0.76 -21.27
N HIS A 283 3.19 1.92 -20.67
CA HIS A 283 3.83 3.04 -21.36
C HIS A 283 5.37 2.98 -21.31
N GLY A 284 5.94 1.87 -20.80
CA GLY A 284 7.39 1.64 -20.79
C GLY A 284 8.14 2.25 -19.62
N TYR A 285 7.44 2.86 -18.66
CA TYR A 285 8.06 3.45 -17.48
C TYR A 285 8.57 2.42 -16.50
N ARG A 286 9.51 2.84 -15.63
CA ARG A 286 10.10 2.02 -14.57
C ARG A 286 9.41 2.29 -13.23
N ILE A 287 9.11 1.21 -12.50
CA ILE A 287 8.64 1.25 -11.12
C ILE A 287 9.70 0.62 -10.23
N VAL A 288 9.95 1.21 -9.07
CA VAL A 288 10.88 0.68 -8.06
C VAL A 288 10.10 0.34 -6.80
N TYR A 289 10.27 -0.87 -6.29
CA TYR A 289 9.90 -1.21 -4.91
C TYR A 289 11.12 -1.00 -4.03
N ASN A 290 11.01 -0.11 -3.04
CA ASN A 290 12.07 0.19 -2.09
C ASN A 290 11.61 -0.11 -0.66
N PRO A 291 12.06 -1.22 -0.03
CA PRO A 291 11.66 -1.59 1.32
C PRO A 291 12.17 -0.64 2.41
N LYS A 292 13.08 0.30 2.11
CA LYS A 292 13.46 1.38 3.04
C LYS A 292 12.27 2.28 3.38
N ALA A 293 11.33 2.47 2.46
CA ALA A 293 10.08 3.16 2.70
C ALA A 293 9.11 2.23 3.44
N VAL A 294 9.15 2.23 4.77
CA VAL A 294 8.32 1.36 5.61
C VAL A 294 7.11 2.11 6.12
N VAL A 295 5.95 1.50 5.97
CA VAL A 295 4.71 1.95 6.59
C VAL A 295 3.98 0.78 7.27
N TRP A 296 3.16 1.09 8.28
CA TRP A 296 2.35 0.11 9.00
C TRP A 296 0.87 0.37 8.70
N HIS A 297 0.19 -0.64 8.20
CA HIS A 297 -1.22 -0.59 7.81
C HIS A 297 -2.10 -1.21 8.91
N CYS A 298 -3.14 -0.49 9.31
CA CYS A 298 -4.14 -0.94 10.28
C CYS A 298 -5.15 -1.87 9.59
N HIS A 299 -4.97 -3.17 9.76
CA HIS A 299 -5.87 -4.17 9.18
C HIS A 299 -7.24 -4.17 9.84
N ARG A 300 -8.25 -4.69 9.12
CA ARG A 300 -9.62 -4.86 9.62
C ARG A 300 -9.64 -5.75 10.86
N ARG A 301 -10.31 -5.31 11.92
CA ARG A 301 -10.32 -6.01 13.22
C ARG A 301 -11.40 -7.09 13.32
N SER A 302 -12.49 -7.00 12.52
CA SER A 302 -13.57 -7.99 12.53
C SER A 302 -13.53 -8.92 11.33
N LEU A 303 -13.92 -10.19 11.51
CA LEU A 303 -14.05 -11.17 10.41
C LEU A 303 -15.10 -10.74 9.38
N GLN A 304 -16.13 -9.99 9.80
CA GLN A 304 -17.14 -9.46 8.89
C GLN A 304 -16.55 -8.41 7.94
N ASP A 305 -15.74 -7.48 8.46
CA ASP A 305 -15.07 -6.45 7.65
C ASP A 305 -14.02 -7.08 6.76
N LEU A 306 -13.26 -8.05 7.26
CA LEU A 306 -12.29 -8.80 6.46
C LEU A 306 -12.98 -9.51 5.30
N ARG A 307 -14.10 -10.19 5.55
CA ARG A 307 -14.90 -10.85 4.49
C ARG A 307 -15.37 -9.86 3.44
N SER A 308 -15.90 -8.70 3.87
CA SER A 308 -16.34 -7.64 2.94
C SER A 308 -15.18 -7.07 2.13
N TRP A 309 -14.02 -6.92 2.76
CA TRP A 309 -12.80 -6.44 2.11
C TRP A 309 -12.28 -7.44 1.07
N LEU A 310 -12.16 -8.73 1.41
CA LEU A 310 -11.73 -9.81 0.51
C LEU A 310 -12.65 -9.95 -0.70
N HIS A 311 -13.96 -9.89 -0.47
CA HIS A 311 -14.95 -9.87 -1.56
C HIS A 311 -14.68 -8.67 -2.50
N GLY A 312 -14.56 -7.46 -1.94
CA GLY A 312 -14.31 -6.24 -2.74
C GLY A 312 -12.96 -6.27 -3.46
N TYR A 313 -11.92 -6.80 -2.81
CA TYR A 313 -10.61 -6.97 -3.42
C TYR A 313 -10.66 -7.90 -4.65
N SER A 314 -11.33 -9.05 -4.52
CA SER A 314 -11.51 -9.98 -5.64
C SER A 314 -12.32 -9.39 -6.78
N VAL A 315 -13.41 -8.64 -6.47
CA VAL A 315 -14.17 -7.89 -7.49
C VAL A 315 -13.24 -6.96 -8.28
N GLY A 316 -12.49 -6.08 -7.59
CA GLY A 316 -11.64 -5.08 -8.25
C GLY A 316 -10.50 -5.70 -9.05
N ALA A 317 -9.87 -6.74 -8.53
CA ALA A 317 -8.79 -7.43 -9.22
C ALA A 317 -9.26 -8.11 -10.51
N PHE A 318 -10.42 -8.76 -10.50
CA PHE A 318 -10.96 -9.38 -11.72
C PHE A 318 -11.58 -8.35 -12.69
N VAL A 319 -12.13 -7.24 -12.21
CA VAL A 319 -12.48 -6.09 -13.05
C VAL A 319 -11.23 -5.50 -13.73
N PHE A 320 -10.11 -5.42 -13.01
CA PHE A 320 -8.83 -5.01 -13.59
C PHE A 320 -8.39 -5.93 -14.73
N TYR A 321 -8.42 -7.27 -14.56
CA TYR A 321 -8.10 -8.21 -15.64
C TYR A 321 -9.03 -8.07 -16.84
N LEU A 322 -10.35 -7.93 -16.61
CA LEU A 322 -11.31 -7.69 -17.68
C LEU A 322 -11.06 -6.37 -18.41
N ARG A 323 -10.67 -5.33 -17.68
CA ARG A 323 -10.30 -4.03 -18.26
C ARG A 323 -9.05 -4.14 -19.13
N CYS A 324 -8.01 -4.79 -18.66
CA CYS A 324 -6.80 -5.04 -19.44
C CYS A 324 -7.10 -5.81 -20.73
N LEU A 325 -7.93 -6.87 -20.65
CA LEU A 325 -8.32 -7.66 -21.80
C LEU A 325 -9.17 -6.86 -22.80
N LEU A 326 -10.27 -6.26 -22.33
CA LEU A 326 -11.32 -5.72 -23.22
C LEU A 326 -11.03 -4.30 -23.71
N LEU A 327 -10.22 -3.50 -22.99
CA LEU A 327 -9.86 -2.14 -23.41
C LEU A 327 -8.47 -2.05 -24.03
N HIS A 328 -7.55 -2.88 -23.57
CA HIS A 328 -6.14 -2.78 -23.97
C HIS A 328 -5.68 -3.97 -24.81
N GLY A 329 -6.54 -5.00 -25.01
CA GLY A 329 -6.21 -6.18 -25.82
C GLY A 329 -5.16 -7.09 -25.16
N GLU A 330 -5.00 -7.01 -23.84
CA GLU A 330 -4.00 -7.77 -23.10
C GLU A 330 -4.46 -9.21 -22.83
N PHE A 331 -4.26 -10.13 -23.76
CA PHE A 331 -4.69 -11.53 -23.62
C PHE A 331 -4.02 -12.26 -22.45
N VAL A 332 -2.85 -11.79 -21.99
CA VAL A 332 -2.18 -12.31 -20.78
C VAL A 332 -3.06 -12.15 -19.54
N ALA A 333 -4.01 -11.20 -19.53
CA ALA A 333 -4.97 -11.03 -18.45
C ALA A 333 -5.85 -12.27 -18.22
N ILE A 334 -6.17 -13.03 -19.29
CA ILE A 334 -6.90 -14.31 -19.18
C ILE A 334 -6.04 -15.31 -18.40
N HIS A 335 -4.77 -15.45 -18.80
CA HIS A 335 -3.85 -16.39 -18.17
C HIS A 335 -3.65 -16.05 -16.69
N ASN A 336 -3.37 -14.79 -16.37
CA ASN A 336 -3.12 -14.34 -15.00
C ASN A 336 -4.37 -14.48 -14.13
N GLY A 337 -5.54 -14.06 -14.65
CA GLY A 337 -6.82 -14.17 -13.91
C GLY A 337 -7.21 -15.62 -13.65
N LEU A 338 -7.13 -16.48 -14.69
CA LEU A 338 -7.44 -17.90 -14.56
C LEU A 338 -6.42 -18.61 -13.64
N GLY A 339 -5.12 -18.32 -13.81
CA GLY A 339 -4.08 -18.88 -12.95
C GLY A 339 -4.32 -18.53 -11.49
N TRP A 340 -4.57 -17.26 -11.16
CA TRP A 340 -4.88 -16.86 -9.80
C TRP A 340 -6.17 -17.48 -9.27
N PHE A 341 -7.21 -17.60 -10.09
CA PHE A 341 -8.45 -18.29 -9.71
C PHE A 341 -8.21 -19.76 -9.35
N LEU A 342 -7.43 -20.47 -10.14
CA LEU A 342 -7.13 -21.90 -9.91
C LEU A 342 -6.16 -22.10 -8.73
N ASP A 343 -5.06 -21.36 -8.72
CA ASP A 343 -3.96 -21.57 -7.77
C ASP A 343 -4.25 -20.99 -6.38
N HIS A 344 -5.08 -19.95 -6.28
CA HIS A 344 -5.47 -19.38 -4.99
C HIS A 344 -6.88 -19.84 -4.61
N HIS A 345 -7.93 -19.40 -5.29
CA HIS A 345 -9.31 -19.57 -4.85
C HIS A 345 -9.76 -21.04 -4.84
N LEU A 346 -9.59 -21.77 -5.93
CA LEU A 346 -10.00 -23.18 -5.98
C LEU A 346 -9.14 -24.08 -5.10
N ARG A 347 -7.84 -23.79 -5.03
CA ARG A 347 -6.94 -24.52 -4.14
C ARG A 347 -7.29 -24.28 -2.67
N GLN A 348 -7.60 -23.05 -2.24
CA GLN A 348 -8.03 -22.77 -0.87
C GLN A 348 -9.39 -23.39 -0.56
N LEU A 349 -10.35 -23.31 -1.51
CA LEU A 349 -11.64 -23.98 -1.36
C LEU A 349 -11.47 -25.49 -1.14
N TRP A 350 -10.66 -26.15 -1.97
CA TRP A 350 -10.40 -27.59 -1.86
C TRP A 350 -9.71 -27.95 -0.54
N ARG A 351 -8.72 -27.15 -0.11
CA ARG A 351 -8.05 -27.34 1.18
C ARG A 351 -8.99 -27.15 2.36
N GLY A 352 -9.86 -26.15 2.32
CA GLY A 352 -10.86 -25.87 3.33
C GLY A 352 -11.90 -26.99 3.44
N LEU A 353 -12.41 -27.49 2.30
CA LEU A 353 -13.35 -28.63 2.28
C LEU A 353 -12.74 -29.93 2.82
N ARG A 354 -11.42 -30.08 2.74
CA ARG A 354 -10.69 -31.23 3.34
C ARG A 354 -10.28 -31.03 4.78
N GLY A 355 -10.58 -29.89 5.39
CA GLY A 355 -10.20 -29.57 6.77
C GLY A 355 -8.70 -29.45 6.99
N CYS A 356 -7.93 -29.02 5.96
CA CYS A 356 -6.49 -28.79 6.11
C CYS A 356 -6.25 -27.66 7.14
N PRO A 357 -5.37 -27.85 8.14
CA PRO A 357 -5.16 -26.87 9.20
C PRO A 357 -4.70 -25.49 8.71
N ASP A 358 -3.94 -25.47 7.61
CA ASP A 358 -3.40 -24.23 7.02
C ASP A 358 -4.30 -23.72 5.88
N ALA A 359 -5.57 -24.10 5.80
CA ALA A 359 -6.48 -23.56 4.80
C ALA A 359 -7.07 -22.24 5.28
N GLN A 360 -7.28 -21.32 4.36
CA GLN A 360 -8.09 -20.13 4.63
C GLN A 360 -9.51 -20.56 5.07
N PRO A 361 -10.13 -19.88 6.05
CA PRO A 361 -11.52 -20.16 6.43
C PRO A 361 -12.46 -20.17 5.22
N LEU A 362 -13.35 -21.17 5.16
CA LEU A 362 -14.22 -21.40 3.99
C LEU A 362 -15.09 -20.19 3.66
N ASP A 363 -15.59 -19.50 4.68
CA ASP A 363 -16.45 -18.31 4.50
C ASP A 363 -15.69 -17.12 3.88
N LEU A 364 -14.40 -16.98 4.17
CA LEU A 364 -13.52 -15.98 3.54
C LEU A 364 -13.23 -16.37 2.09
N THR A 365 -12.89 -17.63 1.83
CA THR A 365 -12.66 -18.15 0.46
C THR A 365 -13.92 -18.04 -0.41
N LEU A 366 -15.10 -18.34 0.13
CA LEU A 366 -16.37 -18.20 -0.59
C LEU A 366 -16.68 -16.72 -0.89
N ALA A 367 -16.34 -15.79 0.00
CA ALA A 367 -16.48 -14.36 -0.26
C ALA A 367 -15.60 -13.89 -1.43
N GLU A 368 -14.36 -14.36 -1.51
CA GLU A 368 -13.47 -14.08 -2.65
C GLU A 368 -14.03 -14.65 -3.97
N ILE A 369 -14.44 -15.93 -3.98
CA ILE A 369 -15.02 -16.58 -5.16
C ILE A 369 -16.27 -15.83 -5.62
N ARG A 370 -17.14 -15.40 -4.69
CA ARG A 370 -18.30 -14.59 -5.02
C ARG A 370 -17.89 -13.28 -5.70
N GLY A 371 -16.86 -12.61 -5.21
CA GLY A 371 -16.32 -11.40 -5.83
C GLY A 371 -15.86 -11.64 -7.27
N VAL A 372 -15.15 -12.76 -7.51
CA VAL A 372 -14.72 -13.17 -8.86
C VAL A 372 -15.92 -13.34 -9.78
N MET A 373 -16.98 -14.04 -9.31
CA MET A 373 -18.17 -14.29 -10.10
C MET A 373 -18.99 -13.02 -10.41
N GLU A 374 -18.97 -12.03 -9.52
CA GLU A 374 -19.63 -10.73 -9.70
C GLU A 374 -18.84 -9.79 -10.64
N ALA A 375 -17.53 -9.96 -10.77
CA ALA A 375 -16.65 -9.05 -11.50
C ALA A 375 -17.09 -8.75 -12.95
N PRO A 376 -17.57 -9.69 -13.79
CA PRO A 376 -18.03 -9.37 -15.12
C PRO A 376 -19.19 -8.37 -15.13
N TRP A 377 -20.16 -8.52 -14.23
CA TRP A 377 -21.28 -7.60 -14.10
C TRP A 377 -20.82 -6.24 -13.59
N VAL A 378 -19.96 -6.22 -12.55
CA VAL A 378 -19.38 -4.99 -11.99
C VAL A 378 -18.57 -4.26 -13.04
N TYR A 379 -17.84 -4.96 -13.92
CA TYR A 379 -17.14 -4.34 -15.04
C TYR A 379 -18.10 -3.53 -15.94
N PHE A 380 -19.24 -4.08 -16.33
CA PHE A 380 -20.22 -3.34 -17.13
C PHE A 380 -20.77 -2.12 -16.39
N LEU A 381 -21.07 -2.24 -15.10
CA LEU A 381 -21.52 -1.11 -14.28
C LEU A 381 -20.43 -0.01 -14.18
N SER A 382 -19.18 -0.39 -13.97
CA SER A 382 -18.02 0.51 -13.94
C SER A 382 -17.88 1.25 -15.27
N ARG A 383 -17.95 0.55 -16.41
CA ARG A 383 -17.91 1.16 -17.74
C ARG A 383 -19.07 2.10 -18.02
N ARG A 384 -20.28 1.76 -17.54
CA ARG A 384 -21.44 2.66 -17.63
C ARG A 384 -21.21 3.93 -16.81
N ARG A 385 -20.65 3.81 -15.60
CA ARG A 385 -20.30 4.95 -14.76
C ARG A 385 -19.25 5.82 -15.44
N GLU A 386 -18.17 5.24 -15.97
CA GLU A 386 -17.13 5.97 -16.71
C GLU A 386 -17.72 6.80 -17.84
N ARG A 387 -18.60 6.22 -18.68
CA ARG A 387 -19.27 6.93 -19.76
C ARG A 387 -20.19 8.06 -19.26
N ALA A 388 -20.87 7.86 -18.12
CA ALA A 388 -21.74 8.86 -17.52
C ALA A 388 -20.95 10.03 -16.91
N LEU A 389 -19.74 9.80 -16.41
CA LEU A 389 -18.87 10.83 -15.88
C LEU A 389 -18.24 11.69 -16.98
N GLY A 390 -18.20 11.19 -18.21
CA GLY A 390 -17.53 11.84 -19.33
C GLY A 390 -16.01 11.85 -19.21
N SER A 391 -15.32 12.40 -20.22
CA SER A 391 -13.90 12.73 -20.06
C SER A 391 -13.76 13.73 -18.92
N PRO A 392 -12.83 13.51 -17.99
CA PRO A 392 -12.63 14.46 -16.89
C PRO A 392 -12.40 15.86 -17.50
N PRO A 393 -12.98 16.91 -16.91
CA PRO A 393 -12.77 18.27 -17.39
C PRO A 393 -11.26 18.52 -17.39
N ASN A 394 -10.73 19.00 -18.54
CA ASN A 394 -9.43 19.62 -18.58
C ASN A 394 -9.47 20.79 -17.58
N PHE A 395 -8.73 20.70 -16.49
CA PHE A 395 -8.60 21.78 -15.50
C PHE A 395 -7.71 22.90 -16.05
N GLU A 396 -8.04 23.43 -17.23
CA GLU A 396 -7.59 24.75 -17.64
C GLU A 396 -8.50 25.77 -16.94
N GLY A 397 -7.98 26.38 -15.88
CA GLY A 397 -8.56 27.57 -15.28
C GLY A 397 -9.40 27.38 -14.02
N GLN A 398 -8.76 27.11 -12.88
CA GLN A 398 -9.20 27.73 -11.63
C GLN A 398 -8.15 28.76 -11.19
N PRO A 399 -8.54 30.02 -10.93
CA PRO A 399 -7.60 31.07 -10.56
C PRO A 399 -6.97 30.72 -9.19
N SER A 400 -5.67 30.93 -9.10
CA SER A 400 -4.92 31.03 -7.85
C SER A 400 -5.51 32.16 -7.00
N GLY A 401 -6.44 31.86 -6.11
CA GLY A 401 -7.07 32.90 -5.30
C GLY A 401 -8.17 32.38 -4.40
N ALA A 402 -7.78 31.74 -3.31
CA ALA A 402 -8.52 31.79 -2.05
C ALA A 402 -7.50 31.69 -0.93
N ARG A 403 -6.88 32.83 -0.62
CA ARG A 403 -6.39 33.11 0.73
C ARG A 403 -7.65 33.42 1.55
N MET A 404 -7.97 32.55 2.53
CA MET A 404 -8.50 32.88 3.82
C MET A 404 -8.32 31.66 4.73
#